data_b4101f47b367edea7e36a545283492c7
#
_entry.id   b4101f47b367edea7e36a545283492c7
#
_cell.length_a   1.000
_cell.length_b   1.000
_cell.length_c   1.000
_cell.angle_alpha   90.00
_cell.angle_beta   90.00
_cell.angle_gamma   90.00
#
_symmetry.space_group_name_H-M   'P 1'
#
loop_
_entity.id
_entity.type
_entity.pdbx_description
1 polymer ?
#
loop_
_entity_poly.entity_id
_entity_poly.type
_entity_poly.pdbx_seq_one_letter_code
_entity_poly.pdbx_strand_id
1 'polypeptide(L)'
;MWKHNGRTIRVGKAWTADNGVQNPANWHIWAASEKVAAGVVEIVEETPPDSRLYNWSMGSDGKITKTAKSLADVNEVDGNGDPLLDDEGNQLVTRGVKWNLKQEVKSQQGSLLAQTDWAIVRKADNGTAIPSNIQTWRNGIRTKATQMETAIDNAADTDAVAALFVKYTTNEDGSVTKSGILYDWPELGD
;
A
#
# COMPACT_ATOMS: atom_id res chain seq x y z
N MET A 1 1.78 -12.47 19.12
CA MET A 1 1.08 -13.80 19.21
C MET A 1 1.88 -14.74 20.11
N TRP A 2 1.22 -15.71 20.81
CA TRP A 2 1.92 -16.67 21.68
C TRP A 2 1.84 -18.07 21.11
N LYS A 3 2.95 -18.83 21.19
CA LYS A 3 3.04 -20.21 20.70
C LYS A 3 3.68 -21.15 21.74
N HIS A 4 3.26 -22.42 21.70
CA HIS A 4 3.90 -23.56 22.34
C HIS A 4 4.16 -24.61 21.25
N ASN A 5 5.43 -24.99 21.04
CA ASN A 5 5.85 -25.93 19.99
C ASN A 5 5.20 -25.68 18.62
N GLY A 6 5.19 -24.40 18.16
CA GLY A 6 4.59 -23.98 16.89
C GLY A 6 3.06 -23.84 16.90
N ARG A 7 2.36 -24.37 17.91
CA ARG A 7 0.91 -24.26 18.05
C ARG A 7 0.54 -22.93 18.72
N THR A 8 -0.41 -22.19 18.14
CA THR A 8 -0.91 -20.96 18.75
C THR A 8 -1.70 -21.24 20.02
N ILE A 9 -1.36 -20.53 21.11
CA ILE A 9 -2.10 -20.49 22.37
C ILE A 9 -2.68 -19.09 22.58
N ARG A 10 -3.88 -19.02 23.18
CA ARG A 10 -4.61 -17.76 23.31
C ARG A 10 -4.56 -17.24 24.74
N VAL A 11 -4.23 -15.95 24.90
CA VAL A 11 -4.32 -15.25 26.19
C VAL A 11 -5.71 -15.44 26.81
N GLY A 12 -5.75 -15.71 28.10
CA GLY A 12 -7.00 -15.91 28.82
C GLY A 12 -7.69 -17.29 28.59
N LYS A 13 -7.02 -18.22 27.90
CA LYS A 13 -7.51 -19.60 27.70
C LYS A 13 -6.51 -20.60 28.26
N ALA A 14 -7.04 -21.60 28.98
CA ALA A 14 -6.26 -22.79 29.38
C ALA A 14 -5.84 -23.59 28.13
N TRP A 15 -4.71 -24.25 28.20
CA TRP A 15 -4.20 -25.09 27.12
C TRP A 15 -3.45 -26.29 27.66
N THR A 16 -3.34 -27.31 26.84
CA THR A 16 -2.64 -28.56 27.21
C THR A 16 -1.33 -28.61 26.42
N ALA A 17 -0.22 -28.82 27.14
CA ALA A 17 1.09 -29.05 26.53
C ALA A 17 1.16 -30.47 25.91
N ASP A 18 2.14 -30.65 25.00
CA ASP A 18 2.30 -31.94 24.28
C ASP A 18 2.57 -33.15 25.22
N ASN A 19 3.13 -32.87 26.39
CA ASN A 19 3.34 -33.85 27.46
C ASN A 19 2.11 -34.11 28.35
N GLY A 20 0.95 -33.55 27.99
CA GLY A 20 -0.32 -33.72 28.72
C GLY A 20 -0.53 -32.76 29.90
N VAL A 21 0.45 -31.91 30.23
CA VAL A 21 0.31 -30.95 31.34
C VAL A 21 -0.75 -29.89 30.98
N GLN A 22 -1.71 -29.73 31.90
CA GLN A 22 -2.75 -28.72 31.82
C GLN A 22 -2.21 -27.38 32.31
N ASN A 23 -2.23 -26.36 31.47
CA ASN A 23 -1.82 -25.01 31.82
C ASN A 23 -3.05 -24.11 32.01
N PRO A 24 -3.11 -23.32 33.10
CA PRO A 24 -4.29 -22.53 33.45
C PRO A 24 -4.48 -21.33 32.51
N ALA A 25 -5.67 -20.74 32.47
CA ALA A 25 -6.01 -19.60 31.60
C ALA A 25 -5.18 -18.35 31.91
N ASN A 26 -4.67 -18.20 33.14
CA ASN A 26 -3.85 -17.05 33.55
C ASN A 26 -2.35 -17.19 33.25
N TRP A 27 -1.92 -18.18 32.47
CA TRP A 27 -0.52 -18.41 32.09
C TRP A 27 0.15 -17.14 31.48
N HIS A 28 -0.64 -16.26 30.87
CA HIS A 28 -0.12 -15.04 30.22
C HIS A 28 0.47 -14.04 31.23
N ILE A 29 0.11 -14.09 32.50
CA ILE A 29 0.68 -13.27 33.58
C ILE A 29 1.88 -13.93 34.28
N TRP A 30 2.27 -15.14 33.91
CA TRP A 30 3.44 -15.79 34.41
C TRP A 30 4.73 -14.96 34.19
N ALA A 31 5.71 -15.16 35.06
CA ALA A 31 7.03 -14.60 34.84
C ALA A 31 7.64 -15.09 33.50
N ALA A 32 8.56 -14.34 32.94
CA ALA A 32 9.21 -14.73 31.67
C ALA A 32 9.90 -16.08 31.77
N SER A 33 10.54 -16.39 32.90
CA SER A 33 11.19 -17.69 33.20
C SER A 33 10.21 -18.86 33.24
N GLU A 34 9.00 -18.67 33.78
CA GLU A 34 7.97 -19.70 33.82
C GLU A 34 7.41 -19.98 32.42
N LYS A 35 7.19 -18.93 31.60
CA LYS A 35 6.79 -19.07 30.20
C LYS A 35 7.83 -19.86 29.41
N VAL A 36 9.11 -19.53 29.56
CA VAL A 36 10.21 -20.26 28.92
C VAL A 36 10.24 -21.70 29.34
N ALA A 37 10.13 -21.98 30.65
CA ALA A 37 10.12 -23.35 31.20
C ALA A 37 8.94 -24.17 30.66
N ALA A 38 7.79 -23.54 30.41
CA ALA A 38 6.62 -24.18 29.80
C ALA A 38 6.69 -24.23 28.25
N GLY A 39 7.80 -23.82 27.63
CA GLY A 39 7.95 -23.80 26.18
C GLY A 39 7.04 -22.79 25.48
N VAL A 40 6.62 -21.73 26.20
CA VAL A 40 5.79 -20.67 25.68
C VAL A 40 6.69 -19.56 25.13
N VAL A 41 6.52 -19.24 23.85
CA VAL A 41 7.28 -18.20 23.14
C VAL A 41 6.35 -17.11 22.64
N GLU A 42 6.73 -15.87 22.85
CA GLU A 42 6.07 -14.75 22.21
C GLU A 42 6.63 -14.53 20.80
N ILE A 43 5.75 -14.58 19.83
CA ILE A 43 6.06 -14.22 18.46
C ILE A 43 5.61 -12.78 18.24
N VAL A 44 6.57 -11.87 18.09
CA VAL A 44 6.31 -10.51 17.65
C VAL A 44 6.26 -10.51 16.14
N GLU A 45 5.07 -10.28 15.61
CA GLU A 45 4.87 -10.24 14.16
C GLU A 45 5.36 -8.91 13.61
N GLU A 46 6.12 -8.98 12.53
CA GLU A 46 6.51 -7.80 11.76
C GLU A 46 5.28 -7.20 11.05
N THR A 47 5.29 -5.89 10.87
CA THR A 47 4.22 -5.20 10.12
C THR A 47 4.35 -5.52 8.64
N PRO A 48 3.29 -6.03 8.00
CA PRO A 48 3.30 -6.30 6.57
C PRO A 48 3.69 -5.07 5.75
N PRO A 49 4.57 -5.22 4.74
CA PRO A 49 4.90 -4.14 3.83
C PRO A 49 3.72 -3.84 2.90
N ASP A 50 3.79 -2.70 2.22
CA ASP A 50 2.78 -2.32 1.23
C ASP A 50 2.71 -3.35 0.09
N SER A 51 1.58 -4.04 -0.02
CA SER A 51 1.35 -5.08 -1.03
C SER A 51 1.31 -4.56 -2.48
N ARG A 52 1.20 -3.25 -2.67
CA ARG A 52 1.35 -2.63 -4.00
C ARG A 52 2.79 -2.70 -4.49
N LEU A 53 3.76 -2.66 -3.56
CA LEU A 53 5.19 -2.58 -3.82
C LEU A 53 5.92 -3.91 -3.66
N TYR A 54 5.42 -4.79 -2.79
CA TYR A 54 6.10 -6.03 -2.43
C TYR A 54 5.17 -7.25 -2.54
N ASN A 55 5.73 -8.37 -3.01
CA ASN A 55 5.20 -9.68 -2.70
C ASN A 55 5.81 -10.10 -1.36
N TRP A 56 5.02 -10.63 -0.45
CA TRP A 56 5.51 -11.00 0.88
C TRP A 56 4.80 -12.22 1.45
N SER A 57 5.48 -12.89 2.37
CA SER A 57 4.92 -13.96 3.19
C SER A 57 5.42 -13.83 4.62
N MET A 58 4.61 -14.26 5.58
CA MET A 58 4.98 -14.29 6.99
C MET A 58 5.36 -15.71 7.41
N GLY A 59 6.53 -15.86 7.97
CA GLY A 59 7.00 -17.11 8.54
C GLY A 59 6.29 -17.47 9.86
N SER A 60 6.46 -18.70 10.28
CA SER A 60 5.91 -19.18 11.56
C SER A 60 6.53 -18.51 12.79
N ASP A 61 7.66 -17.85 12.62
CA ASP A 61 8.40 -17.05 13.61
C ASP A 61 7.93 -15.58 13.66
N GLY A 62 6.94 -15.19 12.87
CA GLY A 62 6.43 -13.82 12.75
C GLY A 62 7.26 -12.88 11.88
N LYS A 63 8.32 -13.40 11.26
CA LYS A 63 9.15 -12.60 10.34
C LYS A 63 8.60 -12.59 8.93
N ILE A 64 8.87 -11.51 8.23
CA ILE A 64 8.42 -11.30 6.85
C ILE A 64 9.58 -11.53 5.88
N THR A 65 9.32 -12.40 4.90
CA THR A 65 10.12 -12.47 3.68
C THR A 65 9.41 -11.65 2.62
N LYS A 66 10.10 -10.68 2.02
CA LYS A 66 9.53 -9.80 0.98
C LYS A 66 10.43 -9.73 -0.25
N THR A 67 9.81 -9.61 -1.42
CA THR A 67 10.46 -9.35 -2.70
C THR A 67 9.81 -8.15 -3.35
N ALA A 68 10.59 -7.17 -3.77
CA ALA A 68 10.08 -6.00 -4.48
C ALA A 68 9.46 -6.42 -5.83
N LYS A 69 8.32 -5.84 -6.17
CA LYS A 69 7.73 -5.97 -7.50
C LYS A 69 8.53 -5.16 -8.51
N SER A 70 8.52 -5.58 -9.78
CA SER A 70 9.15 -4.81 -10.85
C SER A 70 8.53 -3.41 -10.94
N LEU A 71 9.37 -2.38 -10.99
CA LEU A 71 8.94 -1.01 -11.22
C LEU A 71 8.54 -0.78 -12.67
N ALA A 72 9.30 -1.37 -13.60
CA ALA A 72 9.02 -1.31 -15.03
C ALA A 72 8.12 -2.47 -15.48
N ASP A 73 7.47 -2.30 -16.61
CA ASP A 73 6.77 -3.36 -17.30
C ASP A 73 7.74 -4.48 -17.66
N VAL A 74 7.25 -5.72 -17.62
CA VAL A 74 8.04 -6.93 -17.94
C VAL A 74 7.36 -7.65 -19.08
N ASN A 75 8.12 -7.86 -20.16
CA ASN A 75 7.67 -8.71 -21.26
C ASN A 75 7.66 -10.17 -20.85
N GLU A 76 6.56 -10.85 -21.05
CA GLU A 76 6.44 -12.27 -20.73
C GLU A 76 7.18 -13.11 -21.78
N VAL A 77 7.90 -14.11 -21.30
CA VAL A 77 8.62 -15.06 -22.14
C VAL A 77 8.32 -16.50 -21.71
N ASP A 78 8.43 -17.44 -22.62
CA ASP A 78 8.31 -18.87 -22.32
C ASP A 78 9.57 -19.42 -21.64
N GLY A 79 9.60 -20.74 -21.38
CA GLY A 79 10.75 -21.42 -20.74
C GLY A 79 12.03 -21.42 -21.57
N ASN A 80 11.98 -21.07 -22.86
CA ASN A 80 13.12 -20.96 -23.77
C ASN A 80 13.61 -19.50 -23.91
N GLY A 81 12.82 -18.53 -23.39
CA GLY A 81 13.09 -17.11 -23.51
C GLY A 81 12.42 -16.45 -24.73
N ASP A 82 11.55 -17.17 -25.43
CA ASP A 82 10.80 -16.63 -26.56
C ASP A 82 9.60 -15.80 -26.09
N PRO A 83 9.23 -14.72 -26.81
CA PRO A 83 8.10 -13.86 -26.45
C PRO A 83 6.78 -14.62 -26.36
N LEU A 84 6.05 -14.47 -25.26
CA LEU A 84 4.66 -14.89 -25.16
C LEU A 84 3.76 -13.85 -25.82
N LEU A 85 2.90 -14.30 -26.73
CA LEU A 85 2.00 -13.44 -27.49
C LEU A 85 0.54 -13.74 -27.12
N ASP A 86 -0.33 -12.73 -27.27
CA ASP A 86 -1.79 -12.91 -27.20
C ASP A 86 -2.35 -13.49 -28.52
N ASP A 87 -3.66 -13.71 -28.57
CA ASP A 87 -4.33 -14.28 -29.76
C ASP A 87 -4.26 -13.36 -31.00
N GLU A 88 -3.93 -12.09 -30.82
CA GLU A 88 -3.74 -11.08 -31.88
C GLU A 88 -2.27 -10.91 -32.29
N GLY A 89 -1.35 -11.63 -31.64
CA GLY A 89 0.08 -11.59 -31.91
C GLY A 89 0.85 -10.47 -31.20
N ASN A 90 0.24 -9.81 -30.21
CA ASN A 90 0.94 -8.78 -29.41
C ASN A 90 1.68 -9.43 -28.25
N GLN A 91 2.84 -8.85 -27.89
CA GLN A 91 3.63 -9.27 -26.75
C GLN A 91 2.81 -9.15 -25.44
N LEU A 92 2.71 -10.25 -24.69
CA LEU A 92 2.16 -10.22 -23.34
C LEU A 92 3.10 -9.46 -22.40
N VAL A 93 2.52 -8.56 -21.62
CA VAL A 93 3.26 -7.67 -20.72
C VAL A 93 2.64 -7.66 -19.34
N THR A 94 3.40 -8.08 -18.32
CA THR A 94 3.03 -7.81 -16.93
C THR A 94 3.37 -6.37 -16.59
N ARG A 95 2.34 -5.60 -16.21
CA ARG A 95 2.49 -4.18 -15.90
C ARG A 95 3.24 -3.97 -14.59
N GLY A 96 4.23 -3.08 -14.64
CA GLY A 96 5.03 -2.71 -13.48
C GLY A 96 4.31 -1.78 -12.50
N VAL A 97 4.91 -1.59 -11.32
CA VAL A 97 4.37 -0.73 -10.26
C VAL A 97 4.15 0.70 -10.76
N LYS A 98 5.09 1.26 -11.52
CA LYS A 98 4.97 2.64 -12.04
C LYS A 98 3.77 2.80 -12.96
N TRP A 99 3.52 1.83 -13.84
CA TRP A 99 2.36 1.88 -14.72
C TRP A 99 1.06 1.85 -13.90
N ASN A 100 0.95 0.92 -12.94
CA ASN A 100 -0.25 0.77 -12.10
C ASN A 100 -0.54 2.05 -11.31
N LEU A 101 0.47 2.66 -10.67
CA LEU A 101 0.33 3.89 -9.92
C LEU A 101 -0.10 5.07 -10.82
N LYS A 102 0.45 5.18 -12.03
CA LYS A 102 0.02 6.23 -12.98
C LYS A 102 -1.43 6.02 -13.42
N GLN A 103 -1.89 4.78 -13.63
CA GLN A 103 -3.30 4.51 -13.92
C GLN A 103 -4.22 4.91 -12.75
N GLU A 104 -3.79 4.65 -11.52
CA GLU A 104 -4.53 5.06 -10.32
C GLU A 104 -4.62 6.59 -10.21
N VAL A 105 -3.52 7.31 -10.42
CA VAL A 105 -3.51 8.79 -10.48
C VAL A 105 -4.47 9.31 -11.54
N LYS A 106 -4.45 8.75 -12.76
CA LYS A 106 -5.36 9.15 -13.85
C LYS A 106 -6.81 8.87 -13.53
N SER A 107 -7.10 7.73 -12.93
CA SER A 107 -8.46 7.35 -12.51
C SER A 107 -9.01 8.32 -11.46
N GLN A 108 -8.21 8.65 -10.44
CA GLN A 108 -8.59 9.63 -9.41
C GLN A 108 -8.75 11.03 -10.01
N GLN A 109 -7.82 11.47 -10.87
CA GLN A 109 -7.93 12.74 -11.59
C GLN A 109 -9.25 12.84 -12.37
N GLY A 110 -9.59 11.80 -13.12
CA GLY A 110 -10.85 11.73 -13.88
C GLY A 110 -12.07 11.85 -12.98
N SER A 111 -12.09 11.10 -11.88
CA SER A 111 -13.18 11.12 -10.90
C SER A 111 -13.35 12.49 -10.23
N LEU A 112 -12.25 13.17 -9.92
CA LEU A 112 -12.30 14.52 -9.35
C LEU A 112 -12.82 15.53 -10.38
N LEU A 113 -12.28 15.53 -11.60
CA LEU A 113 -12.71 16.48 -12.65
C LEU A 113 -14.18 16.29 -13.03
N ALA A 114 -14.69 15.06 -13.02
CA ALA A 114 -16.09 14.74 -13.32
C ALA A 114 -17.09 15.46 -12.39
N GLN A 115 -16.71 15.73 -11.13
CA GLN A 115 -17.57 16.43 -10.16
C GLN A 115 -17.97 17.84 -10.64
N THR A 116 -17.19 18.44 -11.50
CA THR A 116 -17.40 19.82 -12.00
C THR A 116 -17.56 19.91 -13.51
N ASP A 117 -17.75 18.78 -14.23
CA ASP A 117 -17.95 18.77 -15.68
C ASP A 117 -19.25 19.47 -16.10
N TRP A 118 -20.25 19.51 -15.21
CA TRP A 118 -21.45 20.29 -15.43
C TRP A 118 -21.17 21.77 -15.75
N ALA A 119 -20.12 22.36 -15.16
CA ALA A 119 -19.75 23.74 -15.42
C ALA A 119 -19.15 23.93 -16.83
N ILE A 120 -18.44 22.92 -17.33
CA ILE A 120 -17.91 22.88 -18.68
C ILE A 120 -19.06 22.74 -19.69
N VAL A 121 -19.97 21.79 -19.45
CA VAL A 121 -21.15 21.56 -20.29
C VAL A 121 -22.01 22.82 -20.35
N ARG A 122 -22.30 23.46 -19.20
CA ARG A 122 -23.07 24.71 -19.14
C ARG A 122 -22.43 25.84 -19.95
N LYS A 123 -21.08 25.94 -19.86
CA LYS A 123 -20.36 26.95 -20.68
C LYS A 123 -20.49 26.68 -22.17
N ALA A 124 -20.42 25.41 -22.57
CA ALA A 124 -20.57 25.00 -23.98
C ALA A 124 -22.00 25.19 -24.48
N ASP A 125 -23.02 24.93 -23.68
CA ASP A 125 -24.44 24.99 -24.03
C ASP A 125 -24.96 26.42 -24.14
N ASN A 126 -24.68 27.25 -23.16
CA ASN A 126 -25.30 28.59 -23.07
C ASN A 126 -24.33 29.77 -22.84
N GLY A 127 -23.02 29.52 -22.91
CA GLY A 127 -21.98 30.54 -22.74
C GLY A 127 -21.72 31.00 -21.31
N THR A 128 -22.42 30.43 -20.30
CA THR A 128 -22.22 30.83 -18.91
C THR A 128 -20.79 30.53 -18.46
N ALA A 129 -20.09 31.55 -17.95
CA ALA A 129 -18.70 31.39 -17.50
C ALA A 129 -18.54 30.34 -16.39
N ILE A 130 -17.43 29.58 -16.43
CA ILE A 130 -17.08 28.66 -15.35
C ILE A 130 -16.71 29.51 -14.14
N PRO A 131 -17.23 29.20 -12.93
CA PRO A 131 -16.81 29.85 -11.70
C PRO A 131 -15.29 29.78 -11.50
N SER A 132 -14.68 30.87 -11.06
CA SER A 132 -13.23 31.01 -10.96
C SER A 132 -12.60 29.99 -10.01
N ASN A 133 -13.26 29.69 -8.86
CA ASN A 133 -12.82 28.66 -7.93
C ASN A 133 -12.80 27.26 -8.59
N ILE A 134 -13.83 26.90 -9.35
CA ILE A 134 -13.87 25.64 -10.12
C ILE A 134 -12.73 25.61 -11.16
N GLN A 135 -12.52 26.70 -11.90
CA GLN A 135 -11.46 26.77 -12.91
C GLN A 135 -10.07 26.59 -12.26
N THR A 136 -9.81 27.28 -11.15
CA THR A 136 -8.56 27.20 -10.39
C THR A 136 -8.34 25.79 -9.86
N TRP A 137 -9.37 25.20 -9.24
CA TRP A 137 -9.30 23.84 -8.71
C TRP A 137 -9.03 22.80 -9.80
N ARG A 138 -9.76 22.86 -10.94
CA ARG A 138 -9.53 21.96 -12.09
C ARG A 138 -8.10 22.05 -12.64
N ASN A 139 -7.55 23.26 -12.70
CA ASN A 139 -6.15 23.43 -13.10
C ASN A 139 -5.19 22.85 -12.06
N GLY A 140 -5.46 23.04 -10.77
CA GLY A 140 -4.72 22.44 -9.67
C GLY A 140 -4.69 20.92 -9.74
N ILE A 141 -5.85 20.28 -9.99
CA ILE A 141 -5.95 18.83 -10.18
C ILE A 141 -5.06 18.33 -11.32
N ARG A 142 -5.09 19.00 -12.50
CA ARG A 142 -4.24 18.59 -13.63
C ARG A 142 -2.75 18.78 -13.34
N THR A 143 -2.38 19.90 -12.73
CA THR A 143 -0.99 20.19 -12.35
C THR A 143 -0.48 19.14 -11.36
N LYS A 144 -1.29 18.81 -10.34
CA LYS A 144 -0.94 17.83 -9.32
C LYS A 144 -0.79 16.43 -9.90
N ALA A 145 -1.68 16.03 -10.82
CA ALA A 145 -1.55 14.74 -11.51
C ALA A 145 -0.21 14.65 -12.27
N THR A 146 0.14 15.69 -13.04
CA THR A 146 1.43 15.74 -13.76
C THR A 146 2.63 15.65 -12.80
N GLN A 147 2.57 16.32 -11.64
CA GLN A 147 3.62 16.23 -10.63
C GLN A 147 3.74 14.83 -10.06
N MET A 148 2.61 14.17 -9.76
CA MET A 148 2.59 12.78 -9.27
C MET A 148 3.16 11.81 -10.31
N GLU A 149 2.73 11.90 -11.57
CA GLU A 149 3.24 11.06 -12.66
C GLU A 149 4.75 11.25 -12.86
N THR A 150 5.22 12.48 -12.83
CA THR A 150 6.66 12.82 -12.93
C THR A 150 7.45 12.23 -11.75
N ALA A 151 6.91 12.34 -10.52
CA ALA A 151 7.56 11.77 -9.34
C ALA A 151 7.64 10.23 -9.41
N ILE A 152 6.57 9.57 -9.91
CA ILE A 152 6.56 8.11 -10.13
C ILE A 152 7.64 7.73 -11.17
N ASP A 153 7.72 8.44 -12.28
CA ASP A 153 8.70 8.15 -13.34
C ASP A 153 10.14 8.32 -12.86
N ASN A 154 10.40 9.32 -12.03
CA ASN A 154 11.72 9.61 -11.49
C ASN A 154 12.15 8.72 -10.31
N ALA A 155 11.25 7.97 -9.70
CA ALA A 155 11.60 7.09 -8.59
C ALA A 155 12.56 5.98 -9.08
N ALA A 156 13.74 5.89 -8.47
CA ALA A 156 14.80 4.98 -8.91
C ALA A 156 14.56 3.53 -8.48
N ASP A 157 13.94 3.33 -7.33
CA ASP A 157 13.72 2.03 -6.70
C ASP A 157 12.40 1.99 -5.92
N THR A 158 12.11 0.84 -5.34
CA THR A 158 10.86 0.61 -4.59
C THR A 158 10.75 1.48 -3.33
N ASP A 159 11.87 1.79 -2.67
CA ASP A 159 11.87 2.64 -1.48
C ASP A 159 11.59 4.10 -1.86
N ALA A 160 12.14 4.56 -2.99
CA ALA A 160 11.83 5.86 -3.57
C ALA A 160 10.32 5.97 -3.91
N VAL A 161 9.72 4.91 -4.50
CA VAL A 161 8.27 4.86 -4.73
C VAL A 161 7.50 4.88 -3.40
N ALA A 162 7.93 4.12 -2.40
CA ALA A 162 7.29 4.09 -1.07
C ALA A 162 7.30 5.46 -0.38
N ALA A 163 8.33 6.27 -0.64
CA ALA A 163 8.44 7.63 -0.10
C ALA A 163 7.46 8.63 -0.76
N LEU A 164 6.92 8.31 -1.94
CA LEU A 164 5.95 9.17 -2.63
C LEU A 164 4.56 9.15 -1.99
N PHE A 165 4.21 8.09 -1.25
CA PHE A 165 2.90 8.03 -0.58
C PHE A 165 2.80 9.05 0.54
N VAL A 166 1.66 9.73 0.64
CA VAL A 166 1.43 10.69 1.73
C VAL A 166 1.49 9.98 3.08
N LYS A 167 2.30 10.54 3.96
CA LYS A 167 2.46 10.10 5.36
C LYS A 167 2.37 11.31 6.27
N TYR A 168 1.78 11.10 7.43
CA TYR A 168 1.74 12.08 8.51
C TYR A 168 2.56 11.56 9.66
N THR A 169 3.55 12.34 10.11
CA THR A 169 4.41 12.00 11.24
C THR A 169 4.19 13.03 12.33
N THR A 170 3.82 12.58 13.53
CA THR A 170 3.77 13.44 14.72
C THR A 170 5.17 13.56 15.30
N ASN A 171 5.66 14.77 15.39
CA ASN A 171 6.97 15.09 15.97
C ASN A 171 6.90 15.10 17.51
N GLU A 172 8.07 15.13 18.16
CA GLU A 172 8.16 15.14 19.64
C GLU A 172 7.50 16.39 20.26
N ASP A 173 7.43 17.50 19.53
CA ASP A 173 6.77 18.74 19.95
C ASP A 173 5.23 18.74 19.73
N GLY A 174 4.67 17.62 19.23
CA GLY A 174 3.26 17.48 18.92
C GLY A 174 2.84 18.05 17.56
N SER A 175 3.75 18.65 16.80
CA SER A 175 3.47 19.10 15.44
C SER A 175 3.35 17.90 14.48
N VAL A 176 2.63 18.09 13.37
CA VAL A 176 2.45 17.05 12.34
C VAL A 176 3.15 17.46 11.08
N THR A 177 4.09 16.64 10.63
CA THR A 177 4.76 16.80 9.33
C THR A 177 4.10 15.90 8.31
N LYS A 178 3.71 16.49 7.16
CA LYS A 178 3.24 15.76 5.98
C LYS A 178 4.39 15.57 5.01
N SER A 179 4.56 14.37 4.51
CA SER A 179 5.53 14.03 3.45
C SER A 179 4.84 13.22 2.34
N GLY A 180 5.51 13.10 1.20
CA GLY A 180 4.96 12.42 0.03
C GLY A 180 4.09 13.35 -0.83
N ILE A 181 3.72 12.87 -2.00
CA ILE A 181 2.97 13.64 -3.01
C ILE A 181 1.78 12.84 -3.56
N LEU A 182 1.83 11.51 -3.55
CA LEU A 182 0.78 10.67 -4.14
C LEU A 182 -0.51 10.81 -3.36
N TYR A 183 -1.58 11.08 -4.11
CA TYR A 183 -2.96 11.28 -3.64
C TYR A 183 -3.17 12.54 -2.78
N ASP A 184 -2.21 13.45 -2.81
CA ASP A 184 -2.32 14.77 -2.19
C ASP A 184 -3.05 15.75 -3.12
N TRP A 185 -4.32 15.53 -3.31
CA TRP A 185 -5.15 16.33 -4.20
C TRP A 185 -5.57 17.65 -3.55
N PRO A 186 -5.65 18.75 -4.35
CA PRO A 186 -6.21 20.01 -3.88
C PRO A 186 -7.71 19.85 -3.58
N GLU A 187 -8.17 20.49 -2.51
CA GLU A 187 -9.58 20.56 -2.17
C GLU A 187 -10.28 21.64 -2.99
N LEU A 188 -11.56 21.38 -3.34
CA LEU A 188 -12.39 22.43 -3.94
C LEU A 188 -12.78 23.40 -2.83
N GLY A 189 -12.19 24.61 -2.86
CA GLY A 189 -12.57 25.70 -1.95
C GLY A 189 -14.00 26.23 -2.27
N ASP A 190 -14.66 26.71 -1.24
CA ASP A 190 -15.98 27.34 -1.32
C ASP A 190 -15.99 28.59 -2.20
#